data_e7795bbac017605160f1b86ed5f5c2c2
#
_entry.id   e7795bbac017605160f1b86ed5f5c2c2
#
_cell.length_a   1.000
_cell.length_b   1.000
_cell.length_c   1.000
_cell.angle_alpha   90.00
_cell.angle_beta   90.00
_cell.angle_gamma   90.00
#
_symmetry.space_group_name_H-M   'P 1'
#
loop_
_entity.id
_entity.type
_entity.pdbx_description
1 polymer ?
#
loop_
_entity_poly.entity_id
_entity_poly.type
_entity_poly.pdbx_seq_one_letter_code
_entity_poly.pdbx_strand_id
1 'polypeptide(L)'
;MSEIRNVYYPQSEMNTVLLPVSNGCPYNQCAFCSMYKDEKYQEVPLQEIEQELMNGDPYTERVFLTGADPLAVGYERMLRILKLIKKYFPYCGCVAAYASVRSLKRYSVGELAALHREGLRLLYVGFETGNDEVLAFMKKGNTAEEAIQQGRKLTEANMIFNAIIMYGIAGKDKCVENAKRTAKMLNQLKPRKIITMNLTVFQGTELASLVKEGKFAEAGVKEKIREIKSLIENLDVEKRVEFDTTHATNLVKLQGWLPEQREEFIEKLED
;
A
#
# COMPACT_ATOMS: atom_id res chain seq x y z
N MET A 1 -24.23 17.88 -9.57
CA MET A 1 -23.70 17.70 -8.19
C MET A 1 -22.80 16.49 -8.25
N SER A 2 -21.49 16.68 -8.12
CA SER A 2 -20.54 15.56 -8.05
C SER A 2 -20.84 14.79 -6.75
N GLU A 3 -21.18 13.52 -6.88
CA GLU A 3 -21.28 12.62 -5.73
C GLU A 3 -19.95 12.72 -4.95
N ILE A 4 -20.05 12.90 -3.63
CA ILE A 4 -18.87 12.91 -2.76
C ILE A 4 -18.26 11.50 -2.83
N ARG A 5 -17.20 11.35 -3.60
CA ARG A 5 -16.49 10.09 -3.73
C ARG A 5 -15.55 9.95 -2.55
N ASN A 6 -15.57 8.79 -1.90
CA ASN A 6 -14.59 8.49 -0.86
C ASN A 6 -13.21 8.37 -1.50
N VAL A 7 -12.30 9.26 -1.13
CA VAL A 7 -10.92 9.27 -1.64
C VAL A 7 -10.00 8.86 -0.51
N TYR A 8 -9.25 7.77 -0.72
CA TYR A 8 -8.26 7.27 0.21
C TYR A 8 -6.86 7.52 -0.34
N TYR A 9 -5.98 8.06 0.49
CA TYR A 9 -4.59 8.37 0.13
C TYR A 9 -3.67 8.27 1.35
N PRO A 10 -2.35 8.03 1.15
CA PRO A 10 -1.40 8.02 2.27
C PRO A 10 -1.32 9.40 2.92
N GLN A 11 -1.11 9.45 4.23
CA GLN A 11 -1.00 10.69 4.99
C GLN A 11 0.09 11.64 4.43
N SER A 12 1.18 11.05 3.89
CA SER A 12 2.26 11.79 3.23
C SER A 12 1.86 12.47 1.91
N GLU A 13 0.69 12.14 1.35
CA GLU A 13 0.17 12.71 0.11
C GLU A 13 -0.96 13.74 0.35
N MET A 14 -1.20 14.14 1.60
CA MET A 14 -2.29 15.04 1.97
C MET A 14 -2.22 16.43 1.28
N ASN A 15 -1.02 16.89 0.96
CA ASN A 15 -0.78 18.20 0.32
C ASN A 15 -0.40 18.08 -1.17
N THR A 16 -0.78 16.98 -1.82
CA THR A 16 -0.54 16.77 -3.26
C THR A 16 -1.84 16.94 -4.04
N VAL A 17 -1.73 17.14 -5.35
CA VAL A 17 -2.92 17.06 -6.22
C VAL A 17 -3.40 15.60 -6.28
N LEU A 18 -4.64 15.38 -5.89
CA LEU A 18 -5.28 14.07 -5.92
C LEU A 18 -6.04 13.91 -7.24
N LEU A 19 -5.54 13.08 -8.13
CA LEU A 19 -6.12 12.85 -9.47
C LEU A 19 -6.84 11.50 -9.52
N PRO A 20 -8.18 11.46 -9.62
CA PRO A 20 -8.91 10.21 -9.72
C PRO A 20 -8.71 9.56 -11.10
N VAL A 21 -8.28 8.29 -11.09
CA VAL A 21 -8.11 7.49 -12.31
C VAL A 21 -9.06 6.30 -12.38
N SER A 22 -9.57 5.89 -11.23
CA SER A 22 -10.63 4.88 -11.11
C SER A 22 -11.43 5.06 -9.84
N ASN A 23 -12.66 4.56 -9.81
CA ASN A 23 -13.52 4.43 -8.66
C ASN A 23 -13.65 2.95 -8.28
N GLY A 24 -13.98 2.67 -7.03
CA GLY A 24 -14.13 1.30 -6.56
C GLY A 24 -12.84 0.49 -6.56
N CYS A 25 -12.95 -0.79 -6.23
CA CYS A 25 -11.81 -1.70 -6.20
C CYS A 25 -11.99 -2.81 -7.26
N PRO A 26 -11.03 -3.02 -8.18
CA PRO A 26 -11.16 -4.04 -9.23
C PRO A 26 -11.17 -5.47 -8.68
N TYR A 27 -10.69 -5.67 -7.47
CA TYR A 27 -10.68 -6.97 -6.81
C TYR A 27 -11.82 -7.14 -5.80
N ASN A 28 -11.95 -6.22 -4.88
CA ASN A 28 -13.01 -6.07 -3.86
C ASN A 28 -13.38 -7.33 -3.05
N GLN A 29 -12.43 -8.29 -2.86
CA GLN A 29 -12.68 -9.57 -2.18
C GLN A 29 -11.96 -9.69 -0.83
N CYS A 30 -11.05 -8.76 -0.49
CA CYS A 30 -10.32 -8.84 0.78
C CYS A 30 -11.29 -8.84 1.97
N ALA A 31 -11.19 -9.86 2.83
CA ALA A 31 -12.12 -10.08 3.94
C ALA A 31 -12.14 -8.93 4.97
N PHE A 32 -11.01 -8.23 5.14
CA PHE A 32 -10.83 -7.14 6.11
C PHE A 32 -11.18 -5.74 5.57
N CYS A 33 -11.25 -5.56 4.24
CA CYS A 33 -11.32 -4.24 3.63
C CYS A 33 -12.77 -3.73 3.59
N SER A 34 -12.99 -2.47 4.02
CA SER A 34 -14.28 -1.79 3.97
C SER A 34 -14.32 -0.64 2.96
N MET A 35 -13.17 -0.26 2.37
CA MET A 35 -13.01 1.03 1.68
C MET A 35 -13.91 1.21 0.46
N TYR A 36 -14.13 0.17 -0.33
CA TYR A 36 -14.82 0.28 -1.62
C TYR A 36 -15.87 -0.83 -1.80
N LYS A 37 -16.44 -1.36 -0.70
CA LYS A 37 -17.34 -2.52 -0.76
C LYS A 37 -18.59 -2.26 -1.58
N ASP A 38 -19.15 -1.08 -1.46
CA ASP A 38 -20.41 -0.69 -2.11
C ASP A 38 -20.19 0.05 -3.44
N GLU A 39 -18.93 0.18 -3.87
CA GLU A 39 -18.59 0.90 -5.10
C GLU A 39 -18.22 -0.08 -6.23
N LYS A 40 -18.91 0.06 -7.37
CA LYS A 40 -18.55 -0.69 -8.58
C LYS A 40 -17.27 -0.11 -9.16
N TYR A 41 -16.31 -1.00 -9.52
CA TYR A 41 -15.12 -0.57 -10.22
C TYR A 41 -15.45 0.06 -11.58
N GLN A 42 -14.93 1.26 -11.80
CA GLN A 42 -15.03 2.00 -13.05
C GLN A 42 -13.79 2.85 -13.28
N GLU A 43 -13.29 2.87 -14.49
CA GLU A 43 -12.21 3.79 -14.88
C GLU A 43 -12.79 5.18 -15.16
N VAL A 44 -12.14 6.22 -14.68
CA VAL A 44 -12.53 7.62 -14.95
C VAL A 44 -12.24 7.93 -16.42
N PRO A 45 -13.18 8.44 -17.23
CA PRO A 45 -12.94 8.78 -18.64
C PRO A 45 -11.71 9.69 -18.81
N LEU A 46 -10.90 9.43 -19.85
CA LEU A 46 -9.69 10.24 -20.10
C LEU A 46 -10.02 11.72 -20.32
N GLN A 47 -11.18 12.03 -20.88
CA GLN A 47 -11.64 13.39 -21.09
C GLN A 47 -11.90 14.12 -19.75
N GLU A 48 -12.44 13.42 -18.75
CA GLU A 48 -12.64 13.97 -17.41
C GLU A 48 -11.29 14.22 -16.73
N ILE A 49 -10.35 13.26 -16.83
CA ILE A 49 -8.99 13.42 -16.32
C ILE A 49 -8.29 14.63 -16.95
N GLU A 50 -8.38 14.75 -18.30
CA GLU A 50 -7.78 15.88 -19.02
C GLU A 50 -8.40 17.20 -18.60
N GLN A 51 -9.72 17.25 -18.42
CA GLN A 51 -10.42 18.45 -17.99
C GLN A 51 -10.03 18.88 -16.57
N GLU A 52 -9.85 17.92 -15.67
CA GLU A 52 -9.36 18.21 -14.31
C GLU A 52 -7.93 18.78 -14.33
N LEU A 53 -7.05 18.21 -15.14
CA LEU A 53 -5.68 18.70 -15.32
C LEU A 53 -5.63 20.10 -15.95
N MET A 54 -6.51 20.38 -16.93
CA MET A 54 -6.61 21.72 -17.55
C MET A 54 -7.01 22.82 -16.55
N ASN A 55 -7.79 22.47 -15.54
CA ASN A 55 -8.25 23.40 -14.51
C ASN A 55 -7.29 23.47 -13.31
N GLY A 56 -6.25 22.65 -13.28
CA GLY A 56 -5.26 22.59 -12.21
C GLY A 56 -4.18 23.66 -12.32
N ASP A 57 -3.37 23.77 -11.27
CA ASP A 57 -2.21 24.69 -11.26
C ASP A 57 -1.05 24.09 -12.09
N PRO A 58 -0.59 24.75 -13.17
CA PRO A 58 0.51 24.27 -13.99
C PRO A 58 1.85 24.14 -13.24
N TYR A 59 1.99 24.80 -12.10
CA TYR A 59 3.16 24.70 -11.22
C TYR A 59 3.11 23.50 -10.26
N THR A 60 2.11 22.63 -10.39
CA THR A 60 2.00 21.41 -9.60
C THR A 60 3.26 20.55 -9.75
N GLU A 61 3.94 20.27 -8.64
CA GLU A 61 5.18 19.48 -8.61
C GLU A 61 4.94 18.00 -8.29
N ARG A 62 3.76 17.66 -7.74
CA ARG A 62 3.44 16.31 -7.29
C ARG A 62 1.97 15.97 -7.47
N VAL A 63 1.72 14.77 -7.99
CA VAL A 63 0.37 14.23 -8.19
C VAL A 63 0.27 12.85 -7.52
N PHE A 64 -0.82 12.59 -6.82
CA PHE A 64 -1.18 11.25 -6.36
C PHE A 64 -2.38 10.74 -7.14
N LEU A 65 -2.23 9.61 -7.84
CA LEU A 65 -3.32 8.97 -8.56
C LEU A 65 -4.22 8.23 -7.56
N THR A 66 -5.49 8.62 -7.51
CA THR A 66 -6.45 8.01 -6.59
C THR A 66 -7.27 6.90 -7.23
N GLY A 67 -7.81 6.04 -6.38
CA GLY A 67 -8.48 4.79 -6.65
C GLY A 67 -7.91 3.69 -5.74
N ALA A 68 -8.60 2.57 -5.62
CA ALA A 68 -8.12 1.46 -4.79
C ALA A 68 -6.83 0.81 -5.33
N ASP A 69 -6.69 0.79 -6.64
CA ASP A 69 -5.55 0.21 -7.36
C ASP A 69 -5.42 0.87 -8.75
N PRO A 70 -4.84 2.08 -8.82
CA PRO A 70 -4.66 2.82 -10.07
C PRO A 70 -3.96 2.03 -11.18
N LEU A 71 -3.05 1.11 -10.85
CA LEU A 71 -2.36 0.29 -11.84
C LEU A 71 -3.29 -0.74 -12.53
N ALA A 72 -4.46 -0.99 -11.99
CA ALA A 72 -5.42 -1.91 -12.62
C ALA A 72 -5.94 -1.42 -13.98
N VAL A 73 -5.82 -0.11 -14.28
CA VAL A 73 -6.21 0.47 -15.59
C VAL A 73 -5.35 -0.04 -16.76
N GLY A 74 -4.21 -0.69 -16.47
CA GLY A 74 -3.31 -1.25 -17.47
C GLY A 74 -2.30 -0.26 -18.04
N TYR A 75 -1.28 -0.81 -18.73
CA TYR A 75 -0.10 -0.06 -19.17
C TYR A 75 -0.44 1.10 -20.11
N GLU A 76 -1.15 0.82 -21.21
CA GLU A 76 -1.44 1.81 -22.26
C GLU A 76 -2.24 3.01 -21.73
N ARG A 77 -3.21 2.72 -20.86
CA ARG A 77 -4.02 3.77 -20.27
C ARG A 77 -3.23 4.58 -19.25
N MET A 78 -2.45 3.93 -18.39
CA MET A 78 -1.56 4.59 -17.45
C MET A 78 -0.57 5.50 -18.16
N LEU A 79 0.03 5.02 -19.25
CA LEU A 79 0.95 5.81 -20.07
C LEU A 79 0.29 7.09 -20.62
N ARG A 80 -0.96 6.99 -21.09
CA ARG A 80 -1.74 8.16 -21.56
C ARG A 80 -1.99 9.17 -20.44
N ILE A 81 -2.37 8.68 -19.25
CA ILE A 81 -2.58 9.54 -18.06
C ILE A 81 -1.30 10.29 -17.71
N LEU A 82 -0.15 9.60 -17.65
CA LEU A 82 1.13 10.23 -17.33
C LEU A 82 1.52 11.29 -18.37
N LYS A 83 1.28 11.03 -19.66
CA LYS A 83 1.52 12.02 -20.72
C LYS A 83 0.61 13.26 -20.59
N LEU A 84 -0.65 13.09 -20.18
CA LEU A 84 -1.55 14.20 -19.89
C LEU A 84 -1.04 15.02 -18.68
N ILE A 85 -0.63 14.35 -17.60
CA ILE A 85 -0.03 15.04 -16.44
C ILE A 85 1.18 15.87 -16.88
N LYS A 86 2.10 15.28 -17.63
CA LYS A 86 3.30 15.98 -18.12
C LYS A 86 2.97 17.17 -19.04
N LYS A 87 1.89 17.07 -19.83
CA LYS A 87 1.42 18.14 -20.71
C LYS A 87 0.90 19.35 -19.92
N TYR A 88 0.09 19.09 -18.88
CA TYR A 88 -0.57 20.17 -18.12
C TYR A 88 0.19 20.61 -16.87
N PHE A 89 0.99 19.72 -16.30
CA PHE A 89 1.84 19.98 -15.13
C PHE A 89 3.32 19.73 -15.47
N PRO A 90 3.94 20.62 -16.26
CA PRO A 90 5.31 20.42 -16.76
C PRO A 90 6.38 20.37 -15.66
N TYR A 91 6.07 20.89 -14.47
CA TYR A 91 6.95 20.85 -13.30
C TYR A 91 6.71 19.62 -12.39
N CYS A 92 5.77 18.72 -12.75
CA CYS A 92 5.50 17.53 -11.95
C CYS A 92 6.68 16.55 -12.01
N GLY A 93 7.49 16.56 -10.96
CA GLY A 93 8.64 15.67 -10.79
C GLY A 93 8.29 14.28 -10.25
N CYS A 94 7.10 14.10 -9.66
CA CYS A 94 6.69 12.85 -9.04
C CYS A 94 5.19 12.61 -9.18
N VAL A 95 4.84 11.54 -9.87
CA VAL A 95 3.51 10.93 -9.78
C VAL A 95 3.62 9.71 -8.86
N ALA A 96 2.72 9.63 -7.88
CA ALA A 96 2.64 8.50 -6.95
C ALA A 96 1.27 7.81 -7.08
N ALA A 97 1.19 6.52 -6.71
CA ALA A 97 -0.04 5.75 -6.78
C ALA A 97 -0.05 4.59 -5.78
N TYR A 98 -1.24 4.12 -5.41
CA TYR A 98 -1.39 2.79 -4.83
C TYR A 98 -1.18 1.70 -5.90
N ALA A 99 -0.71 0.54 -5.46
CA ALA A 99 -0.64 -0.65 -6.28
C ALA A 99 -0.89 -1.92 -5.46
N SER A 100 -1.45 -2.93 -6.09
CA SER A 100 -1.53 -4.27 -5.52
C SER A 100 -0.52 -5.21 -6.19
N VAL A 101 -0.14 -6.28 -5.49
CA VAL A 101 0.65 -7.38 -6.08
C VAL A 101 -0.05 -7.93 -7.34
N ARG A 102 -1.38 -7.98 -7.33
CA ARG A 102 -2.21 -8.47 -8.45
C ARG A 102 -2.10 -7.61 -9.70
N SER A 103 -2.20 -6.29 -9.57
CA SER A 103 -2.05 -5.38 -10.72
C SER A 103 -0.62 -5.40 -11.26
N LEU A 104 0.38 -5.41 -10.38
CA LEU A 104 1.79 -5.48 -10.75
C LEU A 104 2.15 -6.74 -11.57
N LYS A 105 1.47 -7.88 -11.35
CA LYS A 105 1.66 -9.10 -12.16
C LYS A 105 1.39 -8.89 -13.64
N ARG A 106 0.55 -7.93 -14.00
CA ARG A 106 0.15 -7.63 -15.38
C ARG A 106 1.18 -6.81 -16.16
N TYR A 107 2.19 -6.26 -15.49
CA TYR A 107 3.22 -5.42 -16.10
C TYR A 107 4.53 -6.18 -16.25
N SER A 108 5.20 -5.98 -17.36
CA SER A 108 6.59 -6.36 -17.56
C SER A 108 7.54 -5.35 -16.90
N VAL A 109 8.80 -5.73 -16.69
CA VAL A 109 9.85 -4.80 -16.23
C VAL A 109 9.99 -3.62 -17.19
N GLY A 110 9.94 -3.86 -18.50
CA GLY A 110 10.05 -2.82 -19.52
C GLY A 110 8.92 -1.79 -19.45
N GLU A 111 7.68 -2.24 -19.24
CA GLU A 111 6.52 -1.35 -19.06
C GLU A 111 6.61 -0.53 -17.77
N LEU A 112 6.99 -1.14 -16.64
CA LEU A 112 7.23 -0.41 -15.39
C LEU A 112 8.33 0.64 -15.54
N ALA A 113 9.44 0.28 -16.20
CA ALA A 113 10.52 1.22 -16.50
C ALA A 113 10.08 2.36 -17.43
N ALA A 114 9.19 2.08 -18.39
CA ALA A 114 8.62 3.10 -19.26
C ALA A 114 7.72 4.07 -18.46
N LEU A 115 6.82 3.55 -17.60
CA LEU A 115 6.01 4.39 -16.72
C LEU A 115 6.87 5.22 -15.77
N HIS A 116 7.97 4.65 -15.26
CA HIS A 116 8.91 5.39 -14.43
C HIS A 116 9.54 6.58 -15.19
N ARG A 117 9.97 6.38 -16.43
CA ARG A 117 10.51 7.48 -17.27
C ARG A 117 9.47 8.57 -17.56
N GLU A 118 8.19 8.19 -17.66
CA GLU A 118 7.10 9.15 -17.87
C GLU A 118 6.61 9.84 -16.58
N GLY A 119 7.21 9.55 -15.41
CA GLY A 119 6.96 10.31 -14.18
C GLY A 119 6.29 9.53 -13.05
N LEU A 120 5.89 8.26 -13.23
CA LEU A 120 5.43 7.42 -12.13
C LEU A 120 6.63 7.03 -11.25
N ARG A 121 6.86 7.76 -10.17
CA ARG A 121 8.10 7.64 -9.38
C ARG A 121 7.95 6.82 -8.12
N LEU A 122 6.75 6.76 -7.54
CA LEU A 122 6.53 6.13 -6.25
C LEU A 122 5.26 5.28 -6.25
N LEU A 123 5.37 4.04 -5.79
CA LEU A 123 4.23 3.17 -5.56
C LEU A 123 4.08 2.87 -4.06
N TYR A 124 2.85 2.90 -3.57
CA TYR A 124 2.46 2.41 -2.26
C TYR A 124 1.83 1.03 -2.45
N VAL A 125 2.58 -0.02 -2.11
CA VAL A 125 2.16 -1.40 -2.41
C VAL A 125 1.63 -2.09 -1.17
N GLY A 126 0.37 -2.51 -1.22
CA GLY A 126 -0.27 -3.28 -0.15
C GLY A 126 0.15 -4.74 -0.17
N PHE A 127 1.18 -5.11 0.59
CA PHE A 127 1.61 -6.49 0.80
C PHE A 127 0.86 -7.18 1.93
N GLU A 128 0.50 -6.45 2.95
CA GLU A 128 -0.18 -6.79 4.21
C GLU A 128 0.64 -7.70 5.12
N THR A 129 1.06 -8.86 4.65
CA THR A 129 1.86 -9.84 5.41
C THR A 129 2.66 -10.75 4.47
N GLY A 130 3.70 -11.38 5.00
CA GLY A 130 4.45 -12.47 4.35
C GLY A 130 3.98 -13.88 4.71
N ASN A 131 2.81 -14.00 5.33
CA ASN A 131 2.25 -15.29 5.74
C ASN A 131 1.14 -15.75 4.80
N ASP A 132 1.40 -16.77 3.99
CA ASP A 132 0.47 -17.25 2.97
C ASP A 132 -0.86 -17.78 3.54
N GLU A 133 -0.84 -18.39 4.73
CA GLU A 133 -2.07 -18.84 5.40
C GLU A 133 -2.97 -17.65 5.74
N VAL A 134 -2.36 -16.54 6.21
CA VAL A 134 -3.07 -15.29 6.52
C VAL A 134 -3.54 -14.60 5.26
N LEU A 135 -2.70 -14.53 4.20
CA LEU A 135 -3.08 -13.97 2.90
C LEU A 135 -4.28 -14.71 2.30
N ALA A 136 -4.29 -16.05 2.37
CA ALA A 136 -5.38 -16.88 1.90
C ALA A 136 -6.66 -16.67 2.74
N PHE A 137 -6.54 -16.68 4.07
CA PHE A 137 -7.67 -16.47 4.99
C PHE A 137 -8.31 -15.09 4.78
N MET A 138 -7.49 -14.06 4.61
CA MET A 138 -7.92 -12.68 4.34
C MET A 138 -8.31 -12.43 2.88
N LYS A 139 -8.25 -13.44 2.03
CA LYS A 139 -8.59 -13.37 0.60
C LYS A 139 -7.83 -12.25 -0.12
N LYS A 140 -6.53 -12.08 0.20
CA LYS A 140 -5.73 -11.02 -0.43
C LYS A 140 -5.47 -11.28 -1.92
N GLY A 141 -5.51 -12.54 -2.34
CA GLY A 141 -5.42 -12.94 -3.74
C GLY A 141 -4.00 -12.95 -4.33
N ASN A 142 -3.00 -13.05 -3.46
CA ASN A 142 -1.59 -13.28 -3.81
C ASN A 142 -0.89 -14.07 -2.71
N THR A 143 0.29 -14.61 -3.02
CA THR A 143 1.21 -15.25 -2.07
C THR A 143 2.38 -14.32 -1.73
N ALA A 144 3.15 -14.68 -0.69
CA ALA A 144 4.39 -13.99 -0.33
C ALA A 144 5.45 -14.10 -1.44
N GLU A 145 5.56 -15.27 -2.08
CA GLU A 145 6.49 -15.45 -3.22
C GLU A 145 6.10 -14.57 -4.41
N GLU A 146 4.82 -14.48 -4.75
CA GLU A 146 4.35 -13.53 -5.77
C GLU A 146 4.66 -12.08 -5.40
N ALA A 147 4.52 -11.71 -4.13
CA ALA A 147 4.89 -10.38 -3.64
C ALA A 147 6.39 -10.10 -3.85
N ILE A 148 7.25 -11.05 -3.50
CA ILE A 148 8.71 -10.95 -3.69
C ILE A 148 9.06 -10.78 -5.18
N GLN A 149 8.44 -11.57 -6.05
CA GLN A 149 8.65 -11.47 -7.50
C GLN A 149 8.27 -10.09 -8.04
N GLN A 150 7.14 -9.51 -7.58
CA GLN A 150 6.77 -8.17 -8.01
C GLN A 150 7.72 -7.09 -7.46
N GLY A 151 8.17 -7.22 -6.20
CA GLY A 151 9.17 -6.30 -5.63
C GLY A 151 10.49 -6.30 -6.41
N ARG A 152 10.96 -7.49 -6.83
CA ARG A 152 12.14 -7.62 -7.72
C ARG A 152 11.93 -6.90 -9.05
N LYS A 153 10.76 -7.08 -9.69
CA LYS A 153 10.41 -6.36 -10.93
C LYS A 153 10.43 -4.84 -10.75
N LEU A 154 9.90 -4.35 -9.64
CA LEU A 154 9.95 -2.91 -9.32
C LEU A 154 11.39 -2.41 -9.21
N THR A 155 12.24 -3.16 -8.51
CA THR A 155 13.67 -2.84 -8.37
C THR A 155 14.40 -2.83 -9.72
N GLU A 156 14.18 -3.84 -10.57
CA GLU A 156 14.74 -3.94 -11.93
C GLU A 156 14.27 -2.78 -12.82
N ALA A 157 13.05 -2.31 -12.64
CA ALA A 157 12.47 -1.16 -13.36
C ALA A 157 12.92 0.20 -12.79
N ASN A 158 13.77 0.24 -11.76
CA ASN A 158 14.13 1.42 -10.96
C ASN A 158 12.91 2.14 -10.34
N MET A 159 11.80 1.46 -10.14
CA MET A 159 10.60 1.99 -9.52
C MET A 159 10.74 2.03 -8.01
N ILE A 160 10.62 3.20 -7.40
CA ILE A 160 10.62 3.34 -5.95
C ILE A 160 9.29 2.86 -5.40
N PHE A 161 9.31 2.11 -4.30
CA PHE A 161 8.07 1.70 -3.64
C PHE A 161 8.17 1.70 -2.11
N ASN A 162 7.04 1.99 -1.50
CA ASN A 162 6.79 1.85 -0.07
C ASN A 162 5.97 0.57 0.15
N ALA A 163 6.34 -0.24 1.13
CA ALA A 163 5.61 -1.43 1.51
C ALA A 163 4.59 -1.11 2.61
N ILE A 164 3.32 -1.39 2.33
CA ILE A 164 2.27 -1.32 3.36
C ILE A 164 2.06 -2.73 3.89
N ILE A 165 2.17 -2.88 5.21
CA ILE A 165 1.93 -4.12 5.93
C ILE A 165 0.94 -3.90 7.07
N MET A 166 0.31 -4.97 7.52
CA MET A 166 -0.71 -4.90 8.56
C MET A 166 -0.38 -5.84 9.71
N TYR A 167 -0.24 -5.30 10.92
CA TYR A 167 -0.09 -6.10 12.13
C TYR A 167 -1.45 -6.38 12.79
N GLY A 168 -1.53 -7.47 13.55
CA GLY A 168 -2.78 -8.01 14.09
C GLY A 168 -3.60 -8.82 13.08
N ILE A 169 -3.19 -8.84 11.80
CA ILE A 169 -3.93 -9.48 10.71
C ILE A 169 -4.00 -11.02 10.83
N ALA A 170 -3.03 -11.62 11.51
CA ALA A 170 -3.02 -13.06 11.77
C ALA A 170 -4.01 -13.50 12.85
N GLY A 171 -4.51 -12.56 13.66
CA GLY A 171 -5.36 -12.84 14.81
C GLY A 171 -4.59 -13.30 16.04
N LYS A 172 -5.36 -13.67 17.07
CA LYS A 172 -4.85 -14.07 18.38
C LYS A 172 -3.87 -15.25 18.29
N ASP A 173 -2.83 -15.22 19.12
CA ASP A 173 -1.79 -16.25 19.32
C ASP A 173 -0.89 -16.50 18.08
N LYS A 174 -1.01 -15.70 16.99
CA LYS A 174 -0.27 -15.88 15.74
C LYS A 174 0.63 -14.70 15.35
N CYS A 175 0.60 -13.62 16.12
CA CYS A 175 1.23 -12.35 15.77
C CYS A 175 2.75 -12.45 15.58
N VAL A 176 3.48 -13.10 16.50
CA VAL A 176 4.94 -13.22 16.44
C VAL A 176 5.40 -14.03 15.21
N GLU A 177 4.73 -15.14 14.94
CA GLU A 177 5.05 -15.95 13.75
C GLU A 177 4.75 -15.17 12.46
N ASN A 178 3.64 -14.42 12.44
CA ASN A 178 3.29 -13.54 11.32
C ASN A 178 4.36 -12.47 11.09
N ALA A 179 4.87 -11.85 12.16
CA ALA A 179 5.95 -10.87 12.09
C ALA A 179 7.22 -11.44 11.46
N LYS A 180 7.64 -12.65 11.88
CA LYS A 180 8.84 -13.32 11.34
C LYS A 180 8.70 -13.63 9.85
N ARG A 181 7.55 -14.17 9.43
CA ARG A 181 7.28 -14.44 8.01
C ARG A 181 7.22 -13.13 7.20
N THR A 182 6.65 -12.07 7.75
CA THR A 182 6.58 -10.75 7.12
C THR A 182 7.97 -10.12 7.00
N ALA A 183 8.81 -10.19 8.04
CA ALA A 183 10.19 -9.75 7.98
C ALA A 183 10.99 -10.50 6.89
N LYS A 184 10.84 -11.84 6.82
CA LYS A 184 11.49 -12.66 5.78
C LYS A 184 11.11 -12.22 4.36
N MET A 185 9.87 -11.84 4.13
CA MET A 185 9.43 -11.27 2.86
C MET A 185 10.05 -9.89 2.62
N LEU A 186 9.95 -8.97 3.59
CA LEU A 186 10.46 -7.61 3.49
C LEU A 186 11.97 -7.55 3.26
N ASN A 187 12.74 -8.44 3.87
CA ASN A 187 14.20 -8.55 3.67
C ASN A 187 14.57 -8.85 2.20
N GLN A 188 13.67 -9.49 1.44
CA GLN A 188 13.85 -9.74 0.02
C GLN A 188 13.29 -8.63 -0.87
N LEU A 189 12.27 -7.89 -0.40
CA LEU A 189 11.62 -6.82 -1.14
C LEU A 189 12.46 -5.56 -1.24
N LYS A 190 13.19 -5.20 -0.19
CA LYS A 190 14.04 -3.99 -0.08
C LYS A 190 13.27 -2.70 -0.41
N PRO A 191 12.11 -2.42 0.23
CA PRO A 191 11.35 -1.20 0.00
C PRO A 191 12.12 0.04 0.48
N ARG A 192 11.78 1.23 -0.02
CA ARG A 192 12.29 2.50 0.50
C ARG A 192 11.76 2.78 1.91
N LYS A 193 10.48 2.45 2.15
CA LYS A 193 9.77 2.70 3.40
C LYS A 193 8.86 1.52 3.72
N ILE A 194 8.79 1.17 4.98
CA ILE A 194 7.83 0.22 5.53
C ILE A 194 6.79 1.01 6.32
N ILE A 195 5.54 0.95 5.88
CA ILE A 195 4.40 1.59 6.54
C ILE A 195 3.59 0.48 7.19
N THR A 196 3.38 0.58 8.50
CA THR A 196 2.56 -0.40 9.22
C THR A 196 1.16 0.16 9.48
N MET A 197 0.18 -0.72 9.46
CA MET A 197 -1.20 -0.41 9.82
C MET A 197 -1.71 -1.46 10.82
N ASN A 198 -2.49 -1.01 11.82
CA ASN A 198 -3.17 -1.92 12.73
C ASN A 198 -4.43 -2.48 12.06
N LEU A 199 -4.63 -3.79 12.14
CA LEU A 199 -5.90 -4.37 11.75
C LEU A 199 -7.04 -3.76 12.60
N THR A 200 -8.02 -3.23 11.91
CA THR A 200 -9.30 -2.78 12.49
C THR A 200 -10.42 -3.57 11.83
N VAL A 201 -11.27 -4.20 12.65
CA VAL A 201 -12.43 -4.94 12.17
C VAL A 201 -13.58 -3.97 11.94
N PHE A 202 -13.84 -3.63 10.68
CA PHE A 202 -14.92 -2.74 10.30
C PHE A 202 -16.24 -3.51 10.13
N GLN A 203 -17.35 -2.93 10.60
CA GLN A 203 -18.68 -3.47 10.37
C GLN A 203 -18.95 -3.58 8.86
N GLY A 204 -19.75 -4.58 8.48
CA GLY A 204 -20.07 -4.84 7.06
C GLY A 204 -19.00 -5.60 6.29
N THR A 205 -17.82 -5.86 6.88
CA THR A 205 -16.79 -6.70 6.26
C THR A 205 -17.03 -8.19 6.52
N GLU A 206 -16.49 -9.04 5.66
CA GLU A 206 -16.49 -10.50 5.89
C GLU A 206 -15.77 -10.85 7.19
N LEU A 207 -14.66 -10.15 7.49
CA LEU A 207 -13.91 -10.36 8.71
C LEU A 207 -14.76 -10.09 9.96
N ALA A 208 -15.62 -9.08 9.95
CA ALA A 208 -16.56 -8.82 11.06
C ALA A 208 -17.55 -9.99 11.27
N SER A 209 -17.98 -10.63 10.21
CA SER A 209 -18.82 -11.83 10.29
C SER A 209 -18.05 -13.01 10.87
N LEU A 210 -16.81 -13.22 10.42
CA LEU A 210 -15.93 -14.28 10.94
C LEU A 210 -15.62 -14.11 12.43
N VAL A 211 -15.50 -12.85 12.91
CA VAL A 211 -15.35 -12.54 14.35
C VAL A 211 -16.62 -12.93 15.12
N LYS A 212 -17.80 -12.55 14.63
CA LYS A 212 -19.07 -12.90 15.26
C LYS A 212 -19.33 -14.39 15.33
N GLU A 213 -18.86 -15.13 14.32
CA GLU A 213 -18.97 -16.59 14.24
C GLU A 213 -17.90 -17.33 15.07
N GLY A 214 -16.99 -16.62 15.73
CA GLY A 214 -15.87 -17.20 16.48
C GLY A 214 -14.79 -17.86 15.60
N LYS A 215 -14.79 -17.61 14.28
CA LYS A 215 -13.81 -18.14 13.32
C LYS A 215 -12.54 -17.30 13.24
N PHE A 216 -12.58 -16.08 13.73
CA PHE A 216 -11.43 -15.19 13.89
C PHE A 216 -11.49 -14.52 15.25
N ALA A 217 -10.38 -14.57 15.99
CA ALA A 217 -10.22 -13.84 17.24
C ALA A 217 -9.16 -12.75 17.05
N GLU A 218 -9.50 -11.50 17.38
CA GLU A 218 -8.56 -10.41 17.29
C GLU A 218 -7.44 -10.56 18.33
N ALA A 219 -6.21 -10.22 17.93
CA ALA A 219 -5.08 -10.13 18.83
C ALA A 219 -5.25 -8.96 19.82
N GLY A 220 -4.85 -9.19 21.06
CA GLY A 220 -4.84 -8.15 22.10
C GLY A 220 -3.74 -7.12 21.88
N VAL A 221 -3.86 -5.97 22.56
CA VAL A 221 -2.89 -4.86 22.45
C VAL A 221 -1.45 -5.32 22.69
N LYS A 222 -1.19 -6.04 23.79
CA LYS A 222 0.15 -6.55 24.11
C LYS A 222 0.71 -7.48 23.05
N GLU A 223 -0.14 -8.27 22.43
CA GLU A 223 0.27 -9.20 21.38
C GLU A 223 0.62 -8.46 20.09
N LYS A 224 -0.16 -7.44 19.72
CA LYS A 224 0.11 -6.57 18.59
C LYS A 224 1.41 -5.76 18.77
N ILE A 225 1.70 -5.30 19.97
CA ILE A 225 2.98 -4.62 20.29
C ILE A 225 4.16 -5.60 20.14
N ARG A 226 4.03 -6.83 20.64
CA ARG A 226 5.03 -7.88 20.43
C ARG A 226 5.25 -8.21 18.97
N GLU A 227 4.19 -8.15 18.15
CA GLU A 227 4.29 -8.35 16.70
C GLU A 227 5.17 -7.27 16.05
N ILE A 228 4.94 -5.99 16.37
CA ILE A 228 5.76 -4.88 15.84
C ILE A 228 7.22 -5.04 16.31
N LYS A 229 7.44 -5.34 17.59
CA LYS A 229 8.77 -5.60 18.14
C LYS A 229 9.46 -6.75 17.38
N SER A 230 8.80 -7.89 17.27
CA SER A 230 9.33 -9.06 16.55
C SER A 230 9.61 -8.76 15.08
N LEU A 231 8.77 -7.93 14.42
CA LEU A 231 9.04 -7.48 13.07
C LEU A 231 10.37 -6.70 13.00
N ILE A 232 10.55 -5.69 13.84
CA ILE A 232 11.76 -4.84 13.87
C ILE A 232 13.01 -5.67 14.15
N GLU A 233 12.94 -6.62 15.10
CA GLU A 233 14.04 -7.51 15.46
C GLU A 233 14.48 -8.43 14.30
N ASN A 234 13.53 -8.87 13.47
CA ASN A 234 13.78 -9.82 12.37
C ASN A 234 13.99 -9.13 11.01
N LEU A 235 13.91 -7.80 10.92
CA LEU A 235 14.27 -7.08 9.72
C LEU A 235 15.80 -7.07 9.56
N ASP A 236 16.28 -7.71 8.52
CA ASP A 236 17.68 -7.70 8.09
C ASP A 236 17.85 -6.68 6.97
N VAL A 237 18.10 -5.43 7.35
CA VAL A 237 18.21 -4.33 6.40
C VAL A 237 19.68 -4.01 6.12
N GLU A 238 20.16 -4.46 4.96
CA GLU A 238 21.48 -4.09 4.44
C GLU A 238 21.53 -2.60 4.05
N LYS A 239 20.41 -2.06 3.60
CA LYS A 239 20.27 -0.66 3.23
C LYS A 239 19.28 0.00 4.17
N ARG A 240 19.53 1.26 4.44
CA ARG A 240 18.66 2.11 5.22
C ARG A 240 17.22 2.09 4.70
N VAL A 241 16.26 1.79 5.57
CA VAL A 241 14.82 1.79 5.29
C VAL A 241 14.09 2.67 6.30
N GLU A 242 13.19 3.51 5.83
CA GLU A 242 12.31 4.27 6.72
C GLU A 242 11.22 3.32 7.28
N PHE A 243 11.03 3.34 8.61
CA PHE A 243 9.98 2.59 9.29
C PHE A 243 8.97 3.57 9.88
N ASP A 244 7.68 3.36 9.59
CA ASP A 244 6.63 4.31 9.92
C ASP A 244 5.37 3.60 10.45
N THR A 245 5.04 3.89 11.70
CA THR A 245 3.80 3.47 12.37
C THR A 245 2.91 4.66 12.72
N THR A 246 3.05 5.82 12.06
CA THR A 246 2.31 7.03 12.43
C THR A 246 0.86 7.05 11.98
N HIS A 247 0.41 6.09 11.16
CA HIS A 247 -0.99 6.01 10.72
C HIS A 247 -1.96 6.03 11.92
N ALA A 248 -3.10 6.72 11.76
CA ALA A 248 -4.04 6.99 12.84
C ALA A 248 -4.55 5.73 13.57
N THR A 249 -4.66 4.60 12.87
CA THR A 249 -5.11 3.32 13.46
C THR A 249 -4.07 2.65 14.35
N ASN A 250 -2.80 3.07 14.30
CA ASN A 250 -1.72 2.39 15.00
C ASN A 250 -1.71 2.67 16.49
N LEU A 251 -1.38 1.63 17.27
CA LEU A 251 -1.31 1.67 18.73
C LEU A 251 -0.09 2.46 19.23
N VAL A 252 1.03 2.35 18.49
CA VAL A 252 2.29 3.01 18.81
C VAL A 252 2.74 3.86 17.64
N LYS A 253 3.30 5.02 17.90
CA LYS A 253 3.80 5.97 16.89
C LYS A 253 5.32 5.93 16.87
N LEU A 254 5.89 5.24 15.89
CA LEU A 254 7.32 5.20 15.60
C LEU A 254 7.54 5.74 14.19
N GLN A 255 8.52 6.60 14.02
CA GLN A 255 8.99 7.05 12.70
C GLN A 255 10.49 7.28 12.78
N GLY A 256 11.21 6.68 11.85
CA GLY A 256 12.66 6.83 11.76
C GLY A 256 13.28 5.81 10.84
N TRP A 257 14.56 5.56 11.01
CA TRP A 257 15.37 4.79 10.07
C TRP A 257 15.96 3.53 10.72
N LEU A 258 15.84 2.42 10.03
CA LEU A 258 16.49 1.17 10.37
C LEU A 258 17.70 0.96 9.44
N PRO A 259 18.82 0.42 9.97
CA PRO A 259 18.96 -0.16 11.31
C PRO A 259 19.27 0.83 12.45
N GLU A 260 19.53 2.11 12.16
CA GLU A 260 20.12 3.07 13.10
C GLU A 260 19.30 3.24 14.38
N GLN A 261 17.97 3.26 14.28
CA GLN A 261 17.08 3.48 15.43
C GLN A 261 16.41 2.20 15.94
N ARG A 262 16.95 1.03 15.59
CA ARG A 262 16.36 -0.26 16.00
C ARG A 262 16.21 -0.39 17.50
N GLU A 263 17.27 -0.14 18.25
CA GLU A 263 17.28 -0.28 19.70
C GLU A 263 16.29 0.72 20.35
N GLU A 264 16.33 1.98 19.94
CA GLU A 264 15.38 3.00 20.39
C GLU A 264 13.92 2.58 20.17
N PHE A 265 13.61 1.99 19.02
CA PHE A 265 12.24 1.54 18.74
C PHE A 265 11.84 0.34 19.58
N ILE A 266 12.77 -0.59 19.84
CA ILE A 266 12.52 -1.75 20.69
C ILE A 266 12.26 -1.32 22.13
N GLU A 267 13.05 -0.39 22.69
CA GLU A 267 12.85 0.16 24.03
C GLU A 267 11.47 0.81 24.17
N LYS A 268 11.04 1.64 23.20
CA LYS A 268 9.71 2.27 23.19
C LYS A 268 8.55 1.27 23.12
N LEU A 269 8.79 0.04 22.72
CA LEU A 269 7.79 -1.03 22.65
C LEU A 269 7.77 -1.91 23.91
N GLU A 270 8.69 -1.72 24.82
CA GLU A 270 8.77 -2.41 26.12
C GLU A 270 8.04 -1.66 27.24
N ASP A 271 7.93 -0.34 27.11
CA ASP A 271 7.19 0.55 28.02
C ASP A 271 5.65 0.43 27.83
#